data_6d5201d8f707771dcd2977cff489738e
#
_entry.id   6d5201d8f707771dcd2977cff489738e
#
_cell.length_a   1.000
_cell.length_b   1.000
_cell.length_c   1.000
_cell.angle_alpha   90.00
_cell.angle_beta   90.00
_cell.angle_gamma   90.00
#
_symmetry.space_group_name_H-M   'P 1'
#
loop_
_entity.id
_entity.type
_entity.pdbx_description
1 polymer ?
#
loop_
_entity_poly.entity_id
_entity_poly.type
_entity_poly.pdbx_seq_one_letter_code
_entity_poly.pdbx_strand_id
1 'polypeptide(L)'
;MPESTPSTTRPGSLINTVYGEYVRRLGGWISIADLIALMAELDVDGPAVRSAISRLKKAGTLLQERRAGTGYRLAPAMDPVFDEGDRRIFHSLEPAALADGWVVAVFSVPESERAHRHQLRSRLSWLGFGNAAPGVWLAPARLLPDARRLLERLDLSAYVHLFLSAEYAGFAELRTAVAGWWDLPAIEAQYAAFTDAWGPLADELRGRDRVDPVEAFRDYVPMLTQWRRLPYLDPGLPEPLLPADWNARPARAVFTEVHGRLADPSLRYVEKVTGLTPSTGLTSSTGLIPSTGSSQPQEPS
;
A
#
# COMPACT_ATOMS: atom_id res chain seq x y z
N MET A 1 28.15 -11.66 14.54
CA MET A 1 26.72 -11.63 14.24
C MET A 1 26.20 -10.22 14.54
N PRO A 2 25.96 -9.33 13.58
CA PRO A 2 25.22 -8.11 13.87
C PRO A 2 23.73 -8.42 13.77
N GLU A 3 23.03 -8.31 14.90
CA GLU A 3 21.59 -8.31 14.97
C GLU A 3 21.06 -7.07 14.24
N SER A 4 20.55 -7.28 13.04
CA SER A 4 19.78 -6.25 12.34
C SER A 4 18.41 -6.18 13.02
N THR A 5 18.29 -5.31 14.01
CA THR A 5 17.00 -4.99 14.63
C THR A 5 16.11 -4.36 13.55
N PRO A 6 14.99 -4.97 13.16
CA PRO A 6 14.07 -4.36 12.22
C PRO A 6 13.54 -3.07 12.82
N SER A 7 13.57 -1.99 12.03
CA SER A 7 13.01 -0.68 12.39
C SER A 7 11.64 -0.89 13.03
N THR A 8 11.49 -0.55 14.31
CA THR A 8 10.29 -0.81 15.12
C THR A 8 9.05 -0.23 14.42
N THR A 9 8.29 -1.08 13.78
CA THR A 9 7.08 -0.67 13.05
C THR A 9 6.06 -0.12 14.05
N ARG A 10 5.56 1.09 13.81
CA ARG A 10 4.65 1.78 14.73
C ARG A 10 3.39 0.92 14.99
N PRO A 11 2.97 0.72 16.25
CA PRO A 11 1.81 -0.12 16.61
C PRO A 11 0.54 0.21 15.81
N GLY A 12 0.28 1.49 15.55
CA GLY A 12 -0.87 1.91 14.73
C GLY A 12 -0.80 1.43 13.27
N SER A 13 0.38 1.26 12.72
CA SER A 13 0.55 0.71 11.35
C SER A 13 0.25 -0.78 11.30
N LEU A 14 0.71 -1.55 12.28
CA LEU A 14 0.39 -2.98 12.42
C LEU A 14 -1.11 -3.18 12.63
N ILE A 15 -1.73 -2.40 13.52
CA ILE A 15 -3.18 -2.44 13.76
C ILE A 15 -3.95 -2.16 12.48
N ASN A 16 -3.56 -1.15 11.69
CA ASN A 16 -4.20 -0.88 10.40
C ASN A 16 -4.07 -2.05 9.42
N THR A 17 -2.93 -2.75 9.42
CA THR A 17 -2.74 -3.95 8.62
C THR A 17 -3.65 -5.08 9.09
N VAL A 18 -3.76 -5.32 10.40
CA VAL A 18 -4.67 -6.31 10.98
C VAL A 18 -6.14 -6.02 10.60
N TYR A 19 -6.55 -4.74 10.66
CA TYR A 19 -7.90 -4.36 10.21
C TYR A 19 -8.13 -4.56 8.71
N GLY A 20 -7.20 -4.14 7.88
CA GLY A 20 -7.30 -4.26 6.42
C GLY A 20 -7.33 -5.72 5.97
N GLU A 21 -6.39 -6.51 6.46
CA GLU A 21 -6.20 -7.89 5.99
C GLU A 21 -7.20 -8.87 6.61
N TYR A 22 -7.53 -8.73 7.90
CA TYR A 22 -8.33 -9.74 8.60
C TYR A 22 -9.69 -9.23 9.08
N VAL A 23 -9.72 -8.16 9.89
CA VAL A 23 -10.94 -7.76 10.59
C VAL A 23 -12.07 -7.44 9.62
N ARG A 24 -11.80 -6.77 8.50
CA ARG A 24 -12.79 -6.49 7.45
C ARG A 24 -13.42 -7.76 6.89
N ARG A 25 -12.62 -8.79 6.65
CA ARG A 25 -13.06 -10.11 6.13
C ARG A 25 -13.84 -10.93 7.16
N LEU A 26 -13.55 -10.71 8.45
CA LEU A 26 -14.11 -11.44 9.59
C LEU A 26 -15.27 -10.69 10.28
N GLY A 27 -16.07 -9.92 9.54
CA GLY A 27 -17.27 -9.25 10.05
C GLY A 27 -17.02 -7.83 10.59
N GLY A 28 -15.86 -7.24 10.33
CA GLY A 28 -15.56 -5.83 10.52
C GLY A 28 -15.39 -5.36 11.97
N TRP A 29 -15.41 -6.27 12.96
CA TRP A 29 -15.30 -5.96 14.39
C TRP A 29 -14.33 -6.92 15.08
N ILE A 30 -13.57 -6.40 16.05
CA ILE A 30 -12.67 -7.20 16.90
C ILE A 30 -12.73 -6.70 18.35
N SER A 31 -12.67 -7.61 19.32
CA SER A 31 -12.57 -7.24 20.73
C SER A 31 -11.20 -6.63 21.04
N ILE A 32 -11.13 -5.75 22.04
CA ILE A 32 -9.82 -5.21 22.49
C ILE A 32 -8.93 -6.30 23.08
N ALA A 33 -9.50 -7.35 23.66
CA ALA A 33 -8.75 -8.47 24.23
C ALA A 33 -8.08 -9.28 23.11
N ASP A 34 -8.83 -9.64 22.07
CA ASP A 34 -8.30 -10.39 20.92
C ASP A 34 -7.26 -9.56 20.16
N LEU A 35 -7.53 -8.26 19.98
CA LEU A 35 -6.54 -7.39 19.33
C LEU A 35 -5.24 -7.31 20.12
N ILE A 36 -5.29 -7.23 21.45
CA ILE A 36 -4.10 -7.26 22.31
C ILE A 36 -3.38 -8.62 22.18
N ALA A 37 -4.11 -9.72 22.16
CA ALA A 37 -3.53 -11.05 21.97
C ALA A 37 -2.81 -11.18 20.63
N LEU A 38 -3.43 -10.72 19.52
CA LEU A 38 -2.79 -10.71 18.20
C LEU A 38 -1.54 -9.82 18.17
N MET A 39 -1.62 -8.63 18.79
CA MET A 39 -0.51 -7.68 18.78
C MET A 39 0.65 -8.11 19.68
N ALA A 40 0.40 -8.93 20.71
CA ALA A 40 1.45 -9.52 21.54
C ALA A 40 2.35 -10.48 20.75
N GLU A 41 1.82 -11.16 19.72
CA GLU A 41 2.62 -11.98 18.80
C GLU A 41 3.58 -11.15 17.93
N LEU A 42 3.36 -9.84 17.86
CA LEU A 42 4.18 -8.86 17.13
C LEU A 42 5.03 -8.00 18.07
N ASP A 43 5.26 -8.46 19.30
CA ASP A 43 6.02 -7.76 20.34
C ASP A 43 5.45 -6.37 20.71
N VAL A 44 4.13 -6.19 20.57
CA VAL A 44 3.44 -4.95 20.94
C VAL A 44 2.61 -5.16 22.21
N ASP A 45 2.97 -4.49 23.27
CA ASP A 45 2.32 -4.61 24.57
C ASP A 45 0.90 -3.98 24.60
N GLY A 46 0.09 -4.40 25.58
CA GLY A 46 -1.28 -3.92 25.74
C GLY A 46 -1.42 -2.40 25.91
N PRO A 47 -0.58 -1.71 26.71
CA PRO A 47 -0.55 -0.24 26.79
C PRO A 47 -0.31 0.44 25.45
N ALA A 48 0.64 -0.03 24.64
CA ALA A 48 0.91 0.50 23.30
C ALA A 48 -0.28 0.30 22.35
N VAL A 49 -0.94 -0.87 22.39
CA VAL A 49 -2.17 -1.15 21.64
C VAL A 49 -3.27 -0.16 22.02
N ARG A 50 -3.56 0.02 23.32
CA ARG A 50 -4.59 0.96 23.79
C ARG A 50 -4.30 2.40 23.37
N SER A 51 -3.04 2.82 23.46
CA SER A 51 -2.60 4.15 23.01
C SER A 51 -2.80 4.33 21.50
N ALA A 52 -2.46 3.33 20.69
CA ALA A 52 -2.67 3.37 19.25
C ALA A 52 -4.17 3.42 18.88
N ILE A 53 -5.01 2.61 19.52
CA ILE A 53 -6.47 2.61 19.35
C ILE A 53 -7.05 3.99 19.69
N SER A 54 -6.60 4.62 20.79
CA SER A 54 -7.06 5.96 21.17
C SER A 54 -6.77 6.98 20.07
N ARG A 55 -5.57 6.93 19.46
CA ARG A 55 -5.21 7.82 18.34
C ARG A 55 -6.06 7.53 17.09
N LEU A 56 -6.29 6.26 16.76
CA LEU A 56 -7.11 5.86 15.60
C LEU A 56 -8.58 6.26 15.78
N LYS A 57 -9.12 6.18 17.00
CA LYS A 57 -10.45 6.73 17.34
C LYS A 57 -10.50 8.24 17.14
N LYS A 58 -9.52 8.97 17.68
CA LYS A 58 -9.45 10.43 17.54
C LYS A 58 -9.34 10.86 16.08
N ALA A 59 -8.64 10.06 15.25
CA ALA A 59 -8.53 10.27 13.80
C ALA A 59 -9.80 9.88 13.02
N GLY A 60 -10.82 9.30 13.67
CA GLY A 60 -12.04 8.85 13.02
C GLY A 60 -11.88 7.55 12.21
N THR A 61 -10.76 6.84 12.35
CA THR A 61 -10.50 5.58 11.65
C THR A 61 -11.28 4.42 12.28
N LEU A 62 -11.33 4.37 13.62
CA LEU A 62 -12.01 3.33 14.38
C LEU A 62 -13.16 3.89 15.21
N LEU A 63 -14.24 3.13 15.27
CA LEU A 63 -15.38 3.38 16.15
C LEU A 63 -15.46 2.31 17.23
N GLN A 64 -15.75 2.73 18.46
CA GLN A 64 -15.99 1.79 19.55
C GLN A 64 -17.38 1.19 19.41
N GLU A 65 -17.45 -0.12 19.51
CA GLU A 65 -18.70 -0.87 19.46
C GLU A 65 -18.67 -1.98 20.52
N ARG A 66 -19.76 -2.14 21.29
CA ARG A 66 -19.88 -3.19 22.28
C ARG A 66 -20.73 -4.33 21.71
N ARG A 67 -20.15 -5.52 21.59
CA ARG A 67 -20.83 -6.78 21.24
C ARG A 67 -20.71 -7.78 22.41
N ALA A 68 -19.97 -8.86 22.28
CA ALA A 68 -19.65 -9.75 23.39
C ALA A 68 -18.63 -9.18 24.39
N GLY A 69 -18.24 -7.90 24.25
CA GLY A 69 -17.30 -7.15 25.05
C GLY A 69 -17.02 -5.79 24.43
N THR A 70 -16.07 -5.06 25.00
CA THR A 70 -15.58 -3.83 24.38
C THR A 70 -14.70 -4.16 23.20
N GLY A 71 -15.02 -3.62 22.03
CA GLY A 71 -14.25 -3.80 20.80
C GLY A 71 -14.37 -2.58 19.91
N TYR A 72 -13.80 -2.73 18.71
CA TYR A 72 -13.72 -1.67 17.74
C TYR A 72 -13.99 -2.19 16.34
N ARG A 73 -14.64 -1.35 15.52
CA ARG A 73 -14.82 -1.58 14.10
C ARG A 73 -14.20 -0.46 13.29
N LEU A 74 -13.92 -0.72 12.04
CA LEU A 74 -13.55 0.31 11.09
C LEU A 74 -14.73 1.29 10.92
N ALA A 75 -14.44 2.59 10.85
CA ALA A 75 -15.48 3.58 10.54
C ALA A 75 -15.94 3.37 9.08
N PRO A 76 -17.26 3.39 8.77
CA PRO A 76 -17.75 3.16 7.39
C PRO A 76 -17.14 4.09 6.35
N ALA A 77 -16.82 5.32 6.74
CA ALA A 77 -16.12 6.27 5.87
C ALA A 77 -14.72 5.81 5.43
N MET A 78 -14.16 4.80 6.09
CA MET A 78 -12.85 4.23 5.76
C MET A 78 -12.92 3.08 4.75
N ASP A 79 -14.09 2.47 4.53
CA ASP A 79 -14.23 1.35 3.60
C ASP A 79 -13.70 1.69 2.19
N PRO A 80 -14.07 2.81 1.55
CA PRO A 80 -13.51 3.16 0.25
C PRO A 80 -11.99 3.39 0.26
N VAL A 81 -11.43 3.82 1.40
CA VAL A 81 -9.98 4.03 1.55
C VAL A 81 -9.24 2.70 1.58
N PHE A 82 -9.79 1.71 2.29
CA PHE A 82 -9.21 0.38 2.34
C PHE A 82 -9.40 -0.38 1.03
N ASP A 83 -10.55 -0.25 0.35
CA ASP A 83 -10.78 -0.86 -0.96
C ASP A 83 -9.82 -0.32 -2.02
N GLU A 84 -9.55 0.99 -2.01
CA GLU A 84 -8.53 1.59 -2.85
C GLU A 84 -7.14 1.09 -2.48
N GLY A 85 -6.88 0.93 -1.16
CA GLY A 85 -5.65 0.36 -0.63
C GLY A 85 -5.42 -1.05 -1.14
N ASP A 86 -6.41 -1.91 -1.06
CA ASP A 86 -6.33 -3.31 -1.49
C ASP A 86 -5.99 -3.38 -2.99
N ARG A 87 -6.65 -2.58 -3.82
CA ARG A 87 -6.35 -2.50 -5.26
C ARG A 87 -4.88 -2.14 -5.52
N ARG A 88 -4.33 -1.15 -4.80
CA ARG A 88 -2.94 -0.73 -4.98
C ARG A 88 -1.92 -1.72 -4.42
N ILE A 89 -2.22 -2.33 -3.29
CA ILE A 89 -1.32 -3.23 -2.58
C ILE A 89 -1.20 -4.58 -3.29
N PHE A 90 -2.33 -5.16 -3.69
CA PHE A 90 -2.40 -6.53 -4.20
C PHE A 90 -2.45 -6.61 -5.73
N HIS A 91 -3.03 -5.62 -6.39
CA HIS A 91 -3.07 -5.59 -7.85
C HIS A 91 -1.97 -4.67 -8.38
N SER A 92 -1.00 -5.25 -9.08
CA SER A 92 0.07 -4.50 -9.73
C SER A 92 -0.50 -3.41 -10.61
N LEU A 93 -0.06 -2.18 -10.38
CA LEU A 93 -0.11 -1.21 -11.44
C LEU A 93 0.97 -1.63 -12.46
N GLU A 94 0.57 -2.09 -13.64
CA GLU A 94 1.50 -2.22 -14.75
C GLU A 94 2.22 -0.88 -14.94
N PRO A 95 3.54 -0.86 -15.22
CA PRO A 95 4.23 0.38 -15.55
C PRO A 95 3.47 1.12 -16.65
N ALA A 96 3.35 2.43 -16.54
CA ALA A 96 2.74 3.23 -17.59
C ALA A 96 3.55 3.09 -18.88
N ALA A 97 2.90 3.10 -20.05
CA ALA A 97 3.61 3.29 -21.30
C ALA A 97 3.91 4.79 -21.50
N LEU A 98 5.00 5.12 -22.18
CA LEU A 98 5.29 6.52 -22.55
C LEU A 98 4.16 7.16 -23.34
N ALA A 99 3.49 6.38 -24.18
CA ALA A 99 2.37 6.82 -25.00
C ALA A 99 1.11 7.15 -24.21
N ASP A 100 0.97 6.68 -22.96
CA ASP A 100 -0.19 6.98 -22.13
C ASP A 100 -0.24 8.44 -21.72
N GLY A 101 0.90 9.12 -21.73
CA GLY A 101 1.01 10.54 -21.38
C GLY A 101 0.98 10.80 -19.88
N TRP A 102 0.71 12.05 -19.55
CA TRP A 102 0.85 12.60 -18.22
C TRP A 102 -0.41 13.31 -17.75
N VAL A 103 -0.71 13.21 -16.48
CA VAL A 103 -1.61 14.16 -15.81
C VAL A 103 -0.78 15.25 -15.15
N VAL A 104 -1.12 16.50 -15.46
CA VAL A 104 -0.49 17.68 -14.86
C VAL A 104 -1.51 18.34 -13.93
N ALA A 105 -1.17 18.44 -12.66
CA ALA A 105 -1.94 19.15 -11.64
C ALA A 105 -1.29 20.51 -11.41
N VAL A 106 -2.02 21.57 -11.69
CA VAL A 106 -1.60 22.95 -11.43
C VAL A 106 -2.50 23.51 -10.34
N PHE A 107 -1.92 23.99 -9.25
CA PHE A 107 -2.70 24.59 -8.18
C PHE A 107 -2.14 25.91 -7.69
N SER A 108 -3.05 26.78 -7.28
CA SER A 108 -2.76 28.03 -6.61
C SER A 108 -3.68 28.14 -5.39
N VAL A 109 -3.10 28.37 -4.22
CA VAL A 109 -3.84 28.51 -2.96
C VAL A 109 -3.49 29.85 -2.33
N PRO A 110 -4.48 30.68 -1.95
CA PRO A 110 -4.24 31.94 -1.26
C PRO A 110 -3.42 31.73 0.04
N GLU A 111 -2.63 32.73 0.43
CA GLU A 111 -1.79 32.62 1.63
C GLU A 111 -2.63 32.46 2.93
N SER A 112 -3.83 33.03 2.95
CA SER A 112 -4.81 32.85 4.04
C SER A 112 -5.22 31.38 4.25
N GLU A 113 -5.02 30.53 3.24
CA GLU A 113 -5.44 29.13 3.22
C GLU A 113 -4.25 28.16 3.08
N ARG A 114 -3.08 28.56 3.55
CA ARG A 114 -1.82 27.78 3.46
C ARG A 114 -1.94 26.33 3.91
N ALA A 115 -2.90 26.03 4.79
CA ALA A 115 -3.17 24.67 5.23
C ALA A 115 -3.61 23.76 4.05
N HIS A 116 -4.44 24.26 3.13
CA HIS A 116 -4.85 23.55 1.93
C HIS A 116 -3.66 23.33 0.97
N ARG A 117 -2.74 24.31 0.86
CA ARG A 117 -1.50 24.14 0.08
C ARG A 117 -0.64 23.00 0.63
N HIS A 118 -0.45 22.93 1.94
CA HIS A 118 0.28 21.82 2.55
C HIS A 118 -0.43 20.47 2.34
N GLN A 119 -1.75 20.45 2.50
CA GLN A 119 -2.56 19.26 2.28
C GLN A 119 -2.46 18.78 0.83
N LEU A 120 -2.60 19.67 -0.18
CA LEU A 120 -2.45 19.35 -1.61
C LEU A 120 -1.09 18.71 -1.89
N ARG A 121 0.00 19.36 -1.47
CA ARG A 121 1.36 18.83 -1.66
C ARG A 121 1.52 17.44 -1.07
N SER A 122 1.11 17.26 0.18
CA SER A 122 1.22 15.98 0.88
C SER A 122 0.39 14.88 0.19
N ARG A 123 -0.81 15.21 -0.27
CA ARG A 123 -1.72 14.24 -0.88
C ARG A 123 -1.35 13.88 -2.32
N LEU A 124 -0.90 14.85 -3.11
CA LEU A 124 -0.38 14.57 -4.45
C LEU A 124 0.90 13.74 -4.39
N SER A 125 1.84 14.09 -3.50
CA SER A 125 3.04 13.27 -3.26
C SER A 125 2.67 11.83 -2.85
N TRP A 126 1.70 11.69 -1.94
CA TRP A 126 1.23 10.37 -1.50
C TRP A 126 0.58 9.56 -2.64
N LEU A 127 -0.04 10.21 -3.63
CA LEU A 127 -0.57 9.56 -4.83
C LEU A 127 0.52 9.14 -5.83
N GLY A 128 1.77 9.54 -5.62
CA GLY A 128 2.87 9.27 -6.54
C GLY A 128 3.13 10.39 -7.55
N PHE A 129 2.55 11.60 -7.36
CA PHE A 129 2.89 12.74 -8.20
C PHE A 129 4.28 13.27 -7.87
N GLY A 130 5.05 13.60 -8.91
CA GLY A 130 6.32 14.32 -8.83
C GLY A 130 6.11 15.83 -8.87
N ASN A 131 6.98 16.58 -8.21
CA ASN A 131 6.92 18.03 -8.18
C ASN A 131 7.85 18.63 -9.23
N ALA A 132 7.29 19.22 -10.29
CA ALA A 132 8.08 19.87 -11.35
C ALA A 132 8.43 21.32 -11.05
N ALA A 133 7.54 22.03 -10.35
CA ALA A 133 7.72 23.42 -9.93
C ALA A 133 6.75 23.75 -8.79
N PRO A 134 6.92 24.89 -8.08
CA PRO A 134 5.94 25.34 -7.10
C PRO A 134 4.52 25.38 -7.69
N GLY A 135 3.61 24.54 -7.16
CA GLY A 135 2.23 24.43 -7.62
C GLY A 135 2.03 23.60 -8.90
N VAL A 136 3.07 23.00 -9.46
CA VAL A 136 2.99 22.14 -10.66
C VAL A 136 3.47 20.74 -10.35
N TRP A 137 2.56 19.78 -10.50
CA TRP A 137 2.81 18.38 -10.20
C TRP A 137 2.42 17.50 -11.38
N LEU A 138 3.19 16.44 -11.61
CA LEU A 138 2.97 15.51 -12.72
C LEU A 138 2.88 14.06 -12.21
N ALA A 139 2.12 13.27 -12.94
CA ALA A 139 2.10 11.83 -12.77
C ALA A 139 1.74 11.14 -14.09
N PRO A 140 1.96 9.83 -14.26
CA PRO A 140 1.40 9.08 -15.36
C PRO A 140 -0.12 9.29 -15.48
N ALA A 141 -0.63 9.45 -16.70
CA ALA A 141 -2.04 9.79 -16.97
C ALA A 141 -3.04 8.86 -16.28
N ARG A 142 -2.69 7.59 -16.08
CA ARG A 142 -3.52 6.59 -15.38
C ARG A 142 -3.90 6.98 -13.94
N LEU A 143 -3.15 7.88 -13.30
CA LEU A 143 -3.46 8.38 -11.95
C LEU A 143 -4.52 9.50 -11.93
N LEU A 144 -5.00 9.97 -13.10
CA LEU A 144 -6.04 11.00 -13.16
C LEU A 144 -7.32 10.63 -12.40
N PRO A 145 -7.89 9.40 -12.52
CA PRO A 145 -9.09 9.05 -11.77
C PRO A 145 -8.89 9.10 -10.25
N ASP A 146 -7.72 8.67 -9.78
CA ASP A 146 -7.37 8.66 -8.36
C ASP A 146 -7.18 10.08 -7.83
N ALA A 147 -6.51 10.93 -8.61
CA ALA A 147 -6.34 12.33 -8.28
C ALA A 147 -7.70 13.05 -8.17
N ARG A 148 -8.62 12.83 -9.11
CA ARG A 148 -9.97 13.41 -9.08
C ARG A 148 -10.72 12.98 -7.82
N ARG A 149 -10.82 11.69 -7.55
CA ARG A 149 -11.51 11.16 -6.37
C ARG A 149 -10.92 11.70 -5.06
N LEU A 150 -9.59 11.83 -5.00
CA LEU A 150 -8.92 12.38 -3.83
C LEU A 150 -9.27 13.84 -3.60
N LEU A 151 -9.18 14.67 -4.64
CA LEU A 151 -9.43 16.10 -4.59
C LEU A 151 -10.90 16.40 -4.23
N GLU A 152 -11.85 15.68 -4.81
CA GLU A 152 -13.28 15.78 -4.50
C GLU A 152 -13.57 15.41 -3.03
N ARG A 153 -13.05 14.28 -2.57
CA ARG A 153 -13.23 13.82 -1.18
C ARG A 153 -12.69 14.79 -0.13
N LEU A 154 -11.66 15.54 -0.47
CA LEU A 154 -11.00 16.49 0.43
C LEU A 154 -11.49 17.94 0.25
N ASP A 155 -12.46 18.16 -0.64
CA ASP A 155 -12.97 19.48 -1.00
C ASP A 155 -11.86 20.45 -1.47
N LEU A 156 -10.90 19.92 -2.23
CA LEU A 156 -9.75 20.68 -2.74
C LEU A 156 -9.82 20.95 -4.24
N SER A 157 -10.89 20.52 -4.93
CA SER A 157 -11.04 20.64 -6.38
C SER A 157 -11.04 22.07 -6.88
N ALA A 158 -11.52 23.02 -6.06
CA ALA A 158 -11.56 24.45 -6.43
C ALA A 158 -10.16 25.09 -6.59
N TYR A 159 -9.11 24.49 -6.01
CA TYR A 159 -7.75 25.02 -6.04
C TYR A 159 -6.89 24.43 -7.16
N VAL A 160 -7.36 23.37 -7.84
CA VAL A 160 -6.53 22.55 -8.74
C VAL A 160 -7.13 22.47 -10.13
N HIS A 161 -6.32 22.72 -11.14
CA HIS A 161 -6.62 22.39 -12.52
C HIS A 161 -5.86 21.12 -12.92
N LEU A 162 -6.54 20.16 -13.52
CA LEU A 162 -5.95 18.92 -14.04
C LEU A 162 -5.95 18.97 -15.57
N PHE A 163 -4.79 18.72 -16.15
CA PHE A 163 -4.60 18.64 -17.60
C PHE A 163 -4.07 17.26 -17.96
N LEU A 164 -4.45 16.76 -19.13
CA LEU A 164 -3.80 15.61 -19.76
C LEU A 164 -2.88 16.12 -20.86
N SER A 165 -1.65 15.60 -20.91
CA SER A 165 -0.67 15.89 -21.94
C SER A 165 -0.05 14.57 -22.42
N ALA A 166 0.01 14.38 -23.73
CA ALA A 166 0.65 13.21 -24.33
C ALA A 166 2.18 13.37 -24.43
N GLU A 167 2.67 14.61 -24.52
CA GLU A 167 4.06 14.88 -24.83
C GLU A 167 4.74 15.79 -23.80
N TYR A 168 6.03 15.53 -23.62
CA TYR A 168 6.95 16.42 -22.90
C TYR A 168 7.77 17.21 -23.93
N ALA A 169 7.60 18.53 -23.94
CA ALA A 169 8.28 19.46 -24.84
C ALA A 169 9.31 20.33 -24.09
N GLY A 170 10.03 19.77 -23.15
CA GLY A 170 11.05 20.50 -22.38
C GLY A 170 12.40 20.53 -23.07
N PHE A 171 13.31 21.38 -22.56
CA PHE A 171 14.67 21.54 -23.11
C PHE A 171 15.64 20.43 -22.66
N ALA A 172 15.36 19.75 -21.56
CA ALA A 172 16.12 18.62 -21.07
C ALA A 172 15.51 17.30 -21.57
N GLU A 173 16.35 16.27 -21.64
CA GLU A 173 15.87 14.89 -21.83
C GLU A 173 14.83 14.52 -20.77
N LEU A 174 13.74 13.83 -21.17
CA LEU A 174 12.64 13.49 -20.26
C LEU A 174 13.13 12.69 -19.03
N ARG A 175 14.07 11.76 -19.19
CA ARG A 175 14.66 11.01 -18.09
C ARG A 175 15.32 11.93 -17.05
N THR A 176 16.05 12.95 -17.49
CA THR A 176 16.69 13.93 -16.62
C THR A 176 15.66 14.78 -15.88
N ALA A 177 14.60 15.19 -16.57
CA ALA A 177 13.51 15.94 -15.96
C ALA A 177 12.78 15.12 -14.90
N VAL A 178 12.47 13.87 -15.20
CA VAL A 178 11.84 12.91 -14.28
C VAL A 178 12.67 12.70 -13.02
N ALA A 179 13.98 12.55 -13.13
CA ALA A 179 14.87 12.42 -11.97
C ALA A 179 14.89 13.69 -11.09
N GLY A 180 14.52 14.84 -11.64
CA GLY A 180 14.32 16.07 -10.87
C GLY A 180 12.95 16.22 -10.23
N TRP A 181 11.93 15.49 -10.71
CA TRP A 181 10.56 15.58 -10.19
C TRP A 181 10.26 14.55 -9.09
N TRP A 182 10.94 13.42 -9.10
CA TRP A 182 10.83 12.35 -8.09
C TRP A 182 12.19 12.07 -7.46
N ASP A 183 12.18 11.76 -6.19
CA ASP A 183 13.35 11.19 -5.50
C ASP A 183 13.41 9.67 -5.77
N LEU A 184 13.76 9.32 -7.03
CA LEU A 184 13.85 7.92 -7.46
C LEU A 184 14.87 7.12 -6.62
N PRO A 185 16.02 7.65 -6.23
CA PRO A 185 16.95 6.94 -5.35
C PRO A 185 16.35 6.59 -3.99
N ALA A 186 15.54 7.48 -3.39
CA ALA A 186 14.88 7.18 -2.12
C ALA A 186 13.79 6.12 -2.24
N ILE A 187 13.08 6.07 -3.37
CA ILE A 187 12.08 5.02 -3.64
C ILE A 187 12.78 3.68 -3.86
N GLU A 188 13.84 3.68 -4.67
CA GLU A 188 14.65 2.49 -4.96
C GLU A 188 15.23 1.88 -3.68
N ALA A 189 15.83 2.72 -2.80
CA ALA A 189 16.36 2.26 -1.52
C ALA A 189 15.31 1.58 -0.63
N GLN A 190 14.05 1.98 -0.72
CA GLN A 190 12.98 1.31 0.03
C GLN A 190 12.62 -0.06 -0.55
N TYR A 191 12.65 -0.23 -1.87
CA TYR A 191 12.49 -1.54 -2.51
C TYR A 191 13.66 -2.47 -2.18
N ALA A 192 14.90 -1.97 -2.23
CA ALA A 192 16.08 -2.72 -1.84
C ALA A 192 15.98 -3.18 -0.37
N ALA A 193 15.66 -2.26 0.55
CA ALA A 193 15.49 -2.58 1.96
C ALA A 193 14.35 -3.59 2.22
N PHE A 194 13.29 -3.60 1.41
CA PHE A 194 12.24 -4.61 1.49
C PHE A 194 12.77 -5.98 1.03
N THR A 195 13.47 -6.02 -0.09
CA THR A 195 14.06 -7.27 -0.64
C THR A 195 15.10 -7.85 0.30
N ASP A 196 15.96 -7.02 0.89
CA ASP A 196 16.98 -7.45 1.85
C ASP A 196 16.35 -8.03 3.13
N ALA A 197 15.26 -7.43 3.60
CA ALA A 197 14.58 -7.88 4.82
C ALA A 197 13.80 -9.18 4.62
N TRP A 198 13.13 -9.36 3.48
CA TRP A 198 12.16 -10.43 3.27
C TRP A 198 12.54 -11.46 2.21
N GLY A 199 13.60 -11.20 1.43
CA GLY A 199 14.14 -12.14 0.45
C GLY A 199 14.55 -13.47 1.06
N PRO A 200 15.33 -13.49 2.17
CA PRO A 200 15.70 -14.73 2.84
C PRO A 200 14.49 -15.58 3.28
N LEU A 201 13.44 -14.94 3.81
CA LEU A 201 12.19 -15.63 4.16
C LEU A 201 11.49 -16.20 2.92
N ALA A 202 11.42 -15.44 1.82
CA ALA A 202 10.84 -15.94 0.57
C ALA A 202 11.57 -17.18 0.05
N ASP A 203 12.90 -17.20 0.14
CA ASP A 203 13.73 -18.34 -0.28
C ASP A 203 13.50 -19.55 0.64
N GLU A 204 13.42 -19.36 1.95
CA GLU A 204 13.12 -20.40 2.91
C GLU A 204 11.73 -21.02 2.69
N LEU A 205 10.72 -20.21 2.42
CA LEU A 205 9.34 -20.63 2.22
C LEU A 205 9.17 -21.50 0.95
N ARG A 206 10.00 -21.33 -0.08
CA ARG A 206 9.95 -22.19 -1.29
C ARG A 206 10.20 -23.65 -1.00
N GLY A 207 11.01 -23.95 0.02
CA GLY A 207 11.34 -25.33 0.44
C GLY A 207 10.39 -25.91 1.49
N ARG A 208 9.41 -25.16 1.99
CA ARG A 208 8.49 -25.61 3.05
C ARG A 208 7.14 -26.03 2.51
N ASP A 209 6.67 -27.22 2.85
CA ASP A 209 5.32 -27.71 2.50
C ASP A 209 4.23 -27.07 3.37
N ARG A 210 4.54 -26.78 4.61
CA ARG A 210 3.61 -26.21 5.61
C ARG A 210 4.28 -25.15 6.46
N VAL A 211 3.50 -24.14 6.83
CA VAL A 211 3.90 -23.08 7.75
C VAL A 211 2.97 -23.09 8.96
N ASP A 212 3.53 -22.98 10.16
CA ASP A 212 2.74 -22.82 11.38
C ASP A 212 1.93 -21.53 11.34
N PRO A 213 0.63 -21.56 11.70
CA PRO A 213 -0.24 -20.37 11.63
C PRO A 213 0.25 -19.18 12.47
N VAL A 214 0.88 -19.44 13.64
CA VAL A 214 1.41 -18.34 14.50
C VAL A 214 2.65 -17.74 13.85
N GLU A 215 3.57 -18.59 13.37
CA GLU A 215 4.77 -18.17 12.63
C GLU A 215 4.36 -17.34 11.40
N ALA A 216 3.39 -17.84 10.62
CA ALA A 216 2.87 -17.12 9.47
C ALA A 216 2.33 -15.72 9.83
N PHE A 217 1.62 -15.59 10.94
CA PHE A 217 1.11 -14.28 11.38
C PHE A 217 2.24 -13.32 11.78
N ARG A 218 3.24 -13.82 12.52
CA ARG A 218 4.39 -13.04 12.98
C ARG A 218 5.21 -12.47 11.84
N ASP A 219 5.34 -13.21 10.74
CA ASP A 219 6.12 -12.80 9.59
C ASP A 219 5.28 -11.98 8.59
N TYR A 220 4.06 -12.42 8.32
CA TYR A 220 3.22 -11.81 7.28
C TYR A 220 2.75 -10.39 7.63
N VAL A 221 2.33 -10.14 8.87
CA VAL A 221 1.81 -8.81 9.24
C VAL A 221 2.86 -7.71 9.16
N PRO A 222 4.10 -7.87 9.67
CA PRO A 222 5.16 -6.89 9.48
C PRO A 222 5.56 -6.71 8.01
N MET A 223 5.70 -7.82 7.26
CA MET A 223 6.01 -7.79 5.84
C MET A 223 4.95 -6.99 5.06
N LEU A 224 3.67 -7.31 5.23
CA LEU A 224 2.58 -6.59 4.57
C LEU A 224 2.51 -5.13 5.03
N THR A 225 2.82 -4.84 6.29
CA THR A 225 2.86 -3.46 6.81
C THR A 225 3.96 -2.63 6.14
N GLN A 226 5.10 -3.23 5.83
CA GLN A 226 6.16 -2.57 5.07
C GLN A 226 5.78 -2.45 3.59
N TRP A 227 5.35 -3.56 2.96
CA TRP A 227 4.97 -3.61 1.55
C TRP A 227 3.91 -2.60 1.17
N ARG A 228 2.80 -2.51 1.91
CA ARG A 228 1.66 -1.66 1.57
C ARG A 228 1.99 -0.18 1.38
N ARG A 229 3.18 0.27 1.77
CA ARG A 229 3.64 1.66 1.59
C ARG A 229 4.27 1.87 0.22
N LEU A 230 4.94 0.86 -0.32
CA LEU A 230 5.73 0.95 -1.55
C LEU A 230 4.88 1.30 -2.78
N PRO A 231 3.70 0.68 -3.02
CA PRO A 231 2.85 1.04 -4.16
C PRO A 231 2.29 2.47 -4.14
N TYR A 232 2.37 3.15 -3.00
CA TYR A 232 1.99 4.57 -2.90
C TYR A 232 3.16 5.52 -3.17
N LEU A 233 4.37 5.07 -2.92
CA LEU A 233 5.58 5.85 -3.18
C LEU A 233 6.01 5.73 -4.64
N ASP A 234 5.77 4.57 -5.25
CA ASP A 234 6.11 4.32 -6.64
C ASP A 234 5.07 4.98 -7.57
N PRO A 235 5.47 5.96 -8.38
CA PRO A 235 4.60 6.59 -9.36
C PRO A 235 4.21 5.64 -10.50
N GLY A 236 4.89 4.48 -10.63
CA GLY A 236 4.74 3.54 -11.74
C GLY A 236 5.08 4.18 -13.07
N LEU A 237 6.23 4.83 -13.12
CA LEU A 237 6.75 5.46 -14.32
C LEU A 237 7.03 4.45 -15.43
N PRO A 238 7.02 4.88 -16.69
CA PRO A 238 7.48 4.07 -17.81
C PRO A 238 8.89 3.54 -17.59
N GLU A 239 9.10 2.25 -17.85
CA GLU A 239 10.39 1.55 -17.63
C GLU A 239 11.61 2.29 -18.23
N PRO A 240 11.54 2.88 -19.46
CA PRO A 240 12.66 3.65 -20.02
C PRO A 240 13.09 4.88 -19.21
N LEU A 241 12.26 5.36 -18.28
CA LEU A 241 12.54 6.52 -17.44
C LEU A 241 13.12 6.15 -16.07
N LEU A 242 13.08 4.87 -15.71
CA LEU A 242 13.58 4.37 -14.44
C LEU A 242 15.09 4.09 -14.48
N PRO A 243 15.79 4.09 -13.34
CA PRO A 243 17.15 3.55 -13.23
C PRO A 243 17.24 2.12 -13.76
N ALA A 244 18.40 1.72 -14.26
CA ALA A 244 18.61 0.38 -14.85
C ALA A 244 18.48 -0.75 -13.82
N ASP A 245 18.78 -0.45 -12.58
CA ASP A 245 18.75 -1.33 -11.40
C ASP A 245 17.51 -1.17 -10.53
N TRP A 246 16.38 -0.76 -11.13
CA TRP A 246 15.13 -0.53 -10.42
C TRP A 246 14.59 -1.79 -9.73
N ASN A 247 14.57 -1.79 -8.40
CA ASN A 247 14.28 -2.96 -7.57
C ASN A 247 12.77 -3.24 -7.32
N ALA A 248 11.85 -2.53 -7.94
CA ALA A 248 10.42 -2.77 -7.74
C ALA A 248 9.98 -4.18 -8.18
N ARG A 249 10.52 -4.70 -9.31
CA ARG A 249 10.19 -6.03 -9.82
C ARG A 249 10.70 -7.16 -8.90
N PRO A 250 11.99 -7.17 -8.47
CA PRO A 250 12.46 -8.11 -7.45
C PRO A 250 11.68 -8.05 -6.13
N ALA A 251 11.43 -6.85 -5.59
CA ALA A 251 10.67 -6.68 -4.37
C ALA A 251 9.23 -7.23 -4.48
N ARG A 252 8.59 -7.03 -5.63
CA ARG A 252 7.27 -7.61 -5.93
C ARG A 252 7.30 -9.12 -5.96
N ALA A 253 8.34 -9.74 -6.55
CA ALA A 253 8.48 -11.19 -6.56
C ALA A 253 8.59 -11.74 -5.13
N VAL A 254 9.37 -11.10 -4.26
CA VAL A 254 9.46 -11.44 -2.83
C VAL A 254 8.10 -11.30 -2.15
N PHE A 255 7.40 -10.17 -2.35
CA PHE A 255 6.05 -9.97 -1.80
C PHE A 255 5.08 -11.07 -2.24
N THR A 256 5.04 -11.38 -3.54
CA THR A 256 4.13 -12.38 -4.10
C THR A 256 4.37 -13.77 -3.52
N GLU A 257 5.64 -14.18 -3.38
CA GLU A 257 6.02 -15.46 -2.78
C GLU A 257 5.58 -15.52 -1.32
N VAL A 258 5.96 -14.54 -0.50
CA VAL A 258 5.63 -14.52 0.93
C VAL A 258 4.12 -14.42 1.14
N HIS A 259 3.43 -13.54 0.41
CA HIS A 259 1.97 -13.42 0.46
C HIS A 259 1.28 -14.74 0.13
N GLY A 260 1.66 -15.37 -0.98
CA GLY A 260 1.06 -16.63 -1.42
C GLY A 260 1.24 -17.79 -0.42
N ARG A 261 2.30 -17.76 0.37
CA ARG A 261 2.60 -18.80 1.36
C ARG A 261 2.02 -18.51 2.73
N LEU A 262 1.96 -17.25 3.17
CA LEU A 262 1.65 -16.89 4.55
C LEU A 262 0.25 -16.33 4.77
N ALA A 263 -0.43 -15.79 3.75
CA ALA A 263 -1.73 -15.14 3.92
C ALA A 263 -2.79 -16.08 4.53
N ASP A 264 -2.98 -17.28 3.97
CA ASP A 264 -3.98 -18.23 4.45
C ASP A 264 -3.63 -18.84 5.81
N PRO A 265 -2.40 -19.32 6.09
CA PRO A 265 -2.03 -19.76 7.44
C PRO A 265 -2.21 -18.67 8.49
N SER A 266 -1.82 -17.44 8.18
CA SER A 266 -1.97 -16.28 9.05
C SER A 266 -3.44 -15.96 9.35
N LEU A 267 -4.32 -16.04 8.36
CA LEU A 267 -5.77 -15.87 8.54
C LEU A 267 -6.32 -16.93 9.49
N ARG A 268 -5.95 -18.21 9.33
CA ARG A 268 -6.38 -19.30 10.24
C ARG A 268 -5.97 -19.04 11.70
N TYR A 269 -4.81 -18.42 11.92
CA TYR A 269 -4.42 -18.02 13.27
C TYR A 269 -5.36 -16.97 13.85
N VAL A 270 -5.67 -15.91 13.06
CA VAL A 270 -6.58 -14.86 13.49
C VAL A 270 -7.98 -15.40 13.76
N GLU A 271 -8.51 -16.28 12.91
CA GLU A 271 -9.80 -16.98 13.13
C GLU A 271 -9.80 -17.77 14.45
N LYS A 272 -8.72 -18.50 14.73
CA LYS A 272 -8.57 -19.26 15.97
C LYS A 272 -8.56 -18.36 17.21
N VAL A 273 -7.85 -17.23 17.18
CA VAL A 273 -7.75 -16.31 18.32
C VAL A 273 -9.06 -15.57 18.57
N THR A 274 -9.72 -15.12 17.49
CA THR A 274 -10.90 -14.27 17.60
C THR A 274 -12.23 -15.05 17.66
N GLY A 275 -12.21 -16.33 17.26
CA GLY A 275 -13.45 -17.10 17.04
C GLY A 275 -14.34 -16.57 15.92
N LEU A 276 -13.86 -15.60 15.12
CA LEU A 276 -14.59 -15.02 14.00
C LEU A 276 -14.41 -15.89 12.75
N THR A 277 -15.45 -15.93 11.91
CA THR A 277 -15.43 -16.64 10.63
C THR A 277 -15.66 -15.65 9.48
N PRO A 278 -15.13 -15.92 8.28
CA PRO A 278 -15.35 -15.06 7.12
C PRO A 278 -16.82 -14.80 6.85
N SER A 279 -17.17 -13.54 6.63
CA SER A 279 -18.51 -13.16 6.16
C SER A 279 -18.68 -13.62 4.71
N THR A 280 -19.79 -14.29 4.39
CA THR A 280 -20.10 -14.88 3.07
C THR A 280 -20.30 -13.83 1.96
N GLY A 281 -19.50 -12.77 1.89
CA GLY A 281 -19.68 -11.68 0.93
C GLY A 281 -18.42 -11.03 0.38
N LEU A 282 -17.26 -11.32 0.94
CA LEU A 282 -15.99 -10.77 0.45
C LEU A 282 -15.15 -11.91 -0.11
N THR A 283 -15.11 -12.03 -1.43
CA THR A 283 -14.21 -12.96 -2.13
C THR A 283 -12.76 -12.62 -1.82
N SER A 284 -11.97 -13.66 -1.54
CA SER A 284 -10.52 -13.58 -1.35
C SER A 284 -9.87 -12.79 -2.50
N SER A 285 -9.01 -11.83 -2.18
CA SER A 285 -8.15 -11.13 -3.15
C SER A 285 -7.10 -12.05 -3.81
N THR A 286 -7.24 -13.36 -3.67
CA THR A 286 -6.34 -14.39 -4.19
C THR A 286 -6.60 -14.71 -5.67
N GLY A 287 -7.01 -13.75 -6.46
CA GLY A 287 -7.10 -13.88 -7.93
C GLY A 287 -5.76 -13.56 -8.59
N LEU A 288 -4.73 -14.36 -8.38
CA LEU A 288 -3.55 -14.38 -9.25
C LEU A 288 -3.99 -14.81 -10.65
N ILE A 289 -3.85 -13.91 -11.63
CA ILE A 289 -4.04 -14.22 -13.06
C ILE A 289 -3.04 -15.31 -13.42
N PRO A 290 -3.48 -16.46 -13.98
CA PRO A 290 -2.55 -17.46 -14.48
C PRO A 290 -1.74 -16.85 -15.64
N SER A 291 -0.43 -17.04 -15.60
CA SER A 291 0.49 -16.72 -16.68
C SER A 291 -0.03 -17.34 -17.98
N THR A 292 -0.45 -16.51 -18.94
CA THR A 292 -0.78 -16.94 -20.30
C THR A 292 0.49 -17.48 -20.94
N GLY A 293 0.53 -18.82 -21.07
CA GLY A 293 1.54 -19.54 -21.82
C GLY A 293 1.55 -19.09 -23.27
N SER A 294 2.75 -18.91 -23.78
CA SER A 294 3.12 -18.62 -25.15
C SER A 294 2.38 -19.53 -26.13
N SER A 295 1.47 -18.97 -26.91
CA SER A 295 0.97 -19.61 -28.12
C SER A 295 1.98 -19.37 -29.25
N GLN A 296 2.63 -20.43 -29.70
CA GLN A 296 3.40 -20.41 -30.93
C GLN A 296 2.46 -20.19 -32.15
N PRO A 297 2.85 -19.39 -33.14
CA PRO A 297 2.12 -19.33 -34.40
C PRO A 297 2.36 -20.61 -35.21
N GLN A 298 1.28 -21.26 -35.61
CA GLN A 298 1.31 -22.29 -36.68
C GLN A 298 1.43 -21.59 -38.02
N GLU A 299 2.42 -21.96 -38.81
CA GLU A 299 2.53 -21.62 -40.23
C GLU A 299 1.45 -22.38 -41.03
N PRO A 300 0.84 -21.75 -42.05
CA PRO A 300 -0.03 -22.47 -43.00
C PRO A 300 0.77 -23.09 -44.13
N SER A 301 0.41 -24.33 -44.41
CA SER A 301 0.80 -25.08 -45.65
C SER A 301 0.04 -24.58 -46.85
#